data_9f818edb0c02cecd267ba713152cbacf
#
_entry.id   9f818edb0c02cecd267ba713152cbacf
#
_cell.length_a   1.000
_cell.length_b   1.000
_cell.length_c   1.000
_cell.angle_alpha   90.00
_cell.angle_beta   90.00
_cell.angle_gamma   90.00
#
_symmetry.space_group_name_H-M   'P 1'
#
loop_
_entity.id
_entity.type
_entity.pdbx_description
1 polymer ?
#
loop_
_entity_poly.entity_id
_entity_poly.type
_entity_poly.pdbx_seq_one_letter_code
_entity_poly.pdbx_strand_id
1 'polypeptide(L)'
;MFCPPDIANSPEYQTFWSDLAAGVSNTGEFKCVNRHGDVLWLRASYSPDYDNSGKVVSVTKLASDITQERKIKERTIDISTTTASAIAEMNQSITEISKLMKGARQTAHLTSSSVGGTKEVVGRLSTTSESMSKTVEFIYSIAYQINLLALNAPVEAARAG
;
A
#
# COMPACT_ATOMS: atom_id res chain seq x y z
N MET A 1 10.33 41.69 -25.51
CA MET A 1 10.31 40.23 -25.51
C MET A 1 11.44 39.78 -26.36
N PHE A 2 12.35 38.94 -25.83
CA PHE A 2 13.61 38.60 -26.46
C PHE A 2 13.73 37.09 -26.58
N CYS A 3 14.47 36.64 -27.60
CA CYS A 3 14.86 35.23 -27.71
C CYS A 3 15.97 34.97 -26.67
N PRO A 4 15.95 33.86 -25.92
CA PRO A 4 17.05 33.48 -25.04
C PRO A 4 18.35 33.35 -25.85
N PRO A 5 19.53 33.74 -25.29
CA PRO A 5 20.80 33.74 -26.03
C PRO A 5 21.22 32.37 -26.55
N ASP A 6 20.88 31.31 -25.83
CA ASP A 6 21.09 29.90 -26.20
C ASP A 6 20.35 29.51 -27.48
N ILE A 7 19.14 30.04 -27.66
CA ILE A 7 18.29 29.80 -28.85
C ILE A 7 18.68 30.73 -29.99
N ALA A 8 18.95 32.01 -29.68
CA ALA A 8 19.24 33.02 -30.70
C ALA A 8 20.48 32.70 -31.58
N ASN A 9 21.41 31.93 -31.03
CA ASN A 9 22.63 31.51 -31.72
C ASN A 9 22.52 30.09 -32.32
N SER A 10 21.36 29.44 -32.24
CA SER A 10 21.19 28.08 -32.77
C SER A 10 21.00 28.08 -34.29
N PRO A 11 21.41 27.01 -35.01
CA PRO A 11 21.12 26.82 -36.43
C PRO A 11 19.65 26.85 -36.75
N GLU A 12 18.80 26.27 -35.83
CA GLU A 12 17.35 26.21 -35.97
C GLU A 12 16.72 27.61 -36.00
N TYR A 13 17.27 28.55 -35.20
CA TYR A 13 16.81 29.94 -35.20
C TYR A 13 17.13 30.67 -36.50
N GLN A 14 18.28 30.37 -37.11
CA GLN A 14 18.63 30.92 -38.42
C GLN A 14 17.75 30.37 -39.53
N THR A 15 17.49 29.05 -39.51
CA THR A 15 16.57 28.38 -40.45
C THR A 15 15.16 28.95 -40.31
N PHE A 16 14.68 29.15 -39.08
CA PHE A 16 13.36 29.73 -38.82
C PHE A 16 13.19 31.11 -39.50
N TRP A 17 14.17 32.00 -39.42
CA TRP A 17 14.10 33.31 -40.06
C TRP A 17 14.29 33.25 -41.58
N SER A 18 15.11 32.30 -42.05
CA SER A 18 15.28 32.05 -43.50
C SER A 18 13.98 31.57 -44.13
N ASP A 19 13.28 30.66 -43.47
CA ASP A 19 11.98 30.11 -43.93
C ASP A 19 10.91 31.23 -43.99
N LEU A 20 10.83 32.06 -42.96
CA LEU A 20 9.92 33.21 -42.93
C LEU A 20 10.22 34.20 -44.07
N ALA A 21 11.49 34.44 -44.32
CA ALA A 21 11.90 35.32 -45.44
C ALA A 21 11.60 34.69 -46.81
N ALA A 22 11.59 33.38 -46.91
CA ALA A 22 11.17 32.63 -48.09
C ALA A 22 9.63 32.51 -48.24
N GLY A 23 8.85 33.07 -47.29
CA GLY A 23 7.40 33.05 -47.35
C GLY A 23 6.74 31.85 -46.61
N VAL A 24 7.50 31.07 -45.85
CA VAL A 24 6.98 29.94 -45.11
C VAL A 24 6.52 30.41 -43.75
N SER A 25 5.21 30.22 -43.44
CA SER A 25 4.64 30.50 -42.10
C SER A 25 5.10 29.47 -41.10
N ASN A 26 5.26 29.87 -39.82
CA ASN A 26 5.61 28.97 -38.74
C ASN A 26 4.66 29.12 -37.55
N THR A 27 4.25 28.00 -36.97
CA THR A 27 3.40 27.97 -35.77
C THR A 27 3.94 26.96 -34.78
N GLY A 28 4.04 27.38 -33.51
CA GLY A 28 4.61 26.52 -32.47
C GLY A 28 4.57 27.14 -31.08
N GLU A 29 5.24 26.45 -30.16
CA GLU A 29 5.48 26.95 -28.81
C GLU A 29 6.93 27.39 -28.69
N PHE A 30 7.13 28.63 -28.30
CA PHE A 30 8.41 29.30 -28.29
C PHE A 30 8.77 29.75 -26.88
N LYS A 31 10.00 29.39 -26.43
CA LYS A 31 10.58 29.89 -25.21
C LYS A 31 11.09 31.30 -25.46
N CYS A 32 10.62 32.26 -24.68
CA CYS A 32 11.03 33.66 -24.74
C CYS A 32 11.46 34.16 -23.36
N VAL A 33 12.07 35.33 -23.28
CA VAL A 33 12.35 36.03 -22.04
C VAL A 33 11.70 37.41 -22.05
N ASN A 34 11.22 37.84 -20.91
CA ASN A 34 10.69 39.19 -20.74
C ASN A 34 11.86 40.16 -20.46
N ARG A 35 11.56 41.46 -20.28
CA ARG A 35 12.56 42.51 -19.96
C ARG A 35 13.26 42.30 -18.61
N HIS A 36 12.71 41.46 -17.71
CA HIS A 36 13.25 41.18 -16.38
C HIS A 36 14.09 39.88 -16.38
N GLY A 37 14.19 39.18 -17.51
CA GLY A 37 14.87 37.90 -17.62
C GLY A 37 14.02 36.68 -17.32
N ASP A 38 12.73 36.85 -16.98
CA ASP A 38 11.85 35.74 -16.71
C ASP A 38 11.49 34.98 -17.98
N VAL A 39 11.49 33.66 -17.88
CA VAL A 39 11.10 32.77 -18.99
C VAL A 39 9.59 32.77 -19.19
N LEU A 40 9.19 33.00 -20.42
CA LEU A 40 7.84 32.94 -20.92
C LEU A 40 7.74 31.86 -22.00
N TRP A 41 6.62 31.13 -21.99
CA TRP A 41 6.27 30.25 -23.09
C TRP A 41 5.12 30.86 -23.88
N LEU A 42 5.34 31.03 -25.17
CA LEU A 42 4.34 31.59 -26.07
C LEU A 42 3.94 30.55 -27.09
N ARG A 43 2.66 30.34 -27.24
CA ARG A 43 2.09 29.73 -28.46
C ARG A 43 1.94 30.82 -29.46
N ALA A 44 2.68 30.74 -30.57
CA ALA A 44 2.70 31.82 -31.56
C ALA A 44 2.62 31.28 -32.99
N SER A 45 2.01 32.11 -33.83
CA SER A 45 2.01 31.95 -35.28
C SER A 45 2.76 33.17 -35.89
N TYR A 46 3.67 32.89 -36.77
CA TYR A 46 4.42 33.86 -37.56
C TYR A 46 3.99 33.72 -39.00
N SER A 47 3.51 34.81 -39.59
CA SER A 47 3.01 34.83 -40.96
C SER A 47 3.74 35.92 -41.75
N PRO A 48 4.40 35.59 -42.88
CA PRO A 48 4.99 36.59 -43.77
C PRO A 48 3.93 37.46 -44.39
N ASP A 49 4.19 38.76 -44.47
CA ASP A 49 3.36 39.74 -45.17
C ASP A 49 4.04 40.10 -46.49
N TYR A 50 3.29 40.26 -47.56
CA TYR A 50 3.81 40.42 -48.90
C TYR A 50 3.43 41.82 -49.44
N ASP A 51 4.32 42.38 -50.27
CA ASP A 51 4.01 43.56 -51.07
C ASP A 51 3.23 43.16 -52.34
N ASN A 52 2.90 44.17 -53.14
CA ASN A 52 2.19 43.99 -54.41
C ASN A 52 2.99 43.19 -55.47
N SER A 53 4.30 43.01 -55.26
CA SER A 53 5.19 42.22 -56.16
C SER A 53 5.34 40.78 -55.70
N GLY A 54 4.72 40.40 -54.55
CA GLY A 54 4.83 39.06 -53.96
C GLY A 54 6.09 38.86 -53.13
N LYS A 55 6.81 39.92 -52.80
CA LYS A 55 8.02 39.85 -51.93
C LYS A 55 7.61 40.01 -50.49
N VAL A 56 8.24 39.22 -49.59
CA VAL A 56 8.06 39.34 -48.14
C VAL A 56 8.68 40.67 -47.68
N VAL A 57 7.86 41.51 -47.02
CA VAL A 57 8.26 42.83 -46.49
C VAL A 57 8.23 42.91 -44.98
N SER A 58 7.43 42.07 -44.33
CA SER A 58 7.33 41.99 -42.89
C SER A 58 6.86 40.60 -42.41
N VAL A 59 6.90 40.36 -41.13
CA VAL A 59 6.36 39.16 -40.50
C VAL A 59 5.43 39.59 -39.36
N THR A 60 4.17 39.18 -39.48
CA THR A 60 3.17 39.35 -38.42
C THR A 60 3.27 38.20 -37.43
N LYS A 61 3.39 38.51 -36.15
CA LYS A 61 3.36 37.55 -35.06
C LYS A 61 2.07 37.69 -34.23
N LEU A 62 1.27 36.60 -34.16
CA LEU A 62 0.20 36.46 -33.20
C LEU A 62 0.64 35.47 -32.11
N ALA A 63 0.56 35.88 -30.84
CA ALA A 63 1.06 35.04 -29.75
C ALA A 63 0.15 35.10 -28.53
N SER A 64 0.01 33.96 -27.84
CA SER A 64 -0.63 33.82 -26.53
C SER A 64 0.39 33.33 -25.52
N ASP A 65 0.35 33.88 -24.31
CA ASP A 65 1.16 33.41 -23.19
C ASP A 65 0.56 32.11 -22.63
N ILE A 66 1.32 31.03 -22.71
CA ILE A 66 0.95 29.69 -22.21
C ILE A 66 1.83 29.26 -21.03
N THR A 67 2.52 30.20 -20.40
CA THR A 67 3.47 29.91 -19.31
C THR A 67 2.76 29.22 -18.14
N GLN A 68 1.59 29.69 -17.78
CA GLN A 68 0.81 29.09 -16.69
C GLN A 68 0.24 27.74 -17.08
N GLU A 69 -0.25 27.56 -18.29
CA GLU A 69 -0.73 26.28 -18.81
C GLU A 69 0.35 25.21 -18.73
N ARG A 70 1.58 25.55 -19.16
CA ARG A 70 2.72 24.63 -19.08
C ARG A 70 3.09 24.28 -17.65
N LYS A 71 3.15 25.25 -16.75
CA LYS A 71 3.42 25.01 -15.33
C LYS A 71 2.38 24.07 -14.69
N ILE A 72 1.12 24.28 -15.01
CA ILE A 72 0.03 23.40 -14.53
C ILE A 72 0.21 21.99 -15.10
N LYS A 73 0.47 21.86 -16.40
CA LYS A 73 0.69 20.58 -17.05
C LYS A 73 1.86 19.80 -16.44
N GLU A 74 3.00 20.46 -16.23
CA GLU A 74 4.19 19.87 -15.59
C GLU A 74 3.87 19.39 -14.16
N ARG A 75 3.21 20.22 -13.35
CA ARG A 75 2.77 19.84 -12.00
C ARG A 75 1.79 18.67 -12.01
N THR A 76 0.86 18.64 -12.97
CA THR A 76 -0.11 17.55 -13.08
C THR A 76 0.58 16.23 -13.39
N ILE A 77 1.58 16.23 -14.27
CA ILE A 77 2.40 15.05 -14.58
C ILE A 77 3.14 14.57 -13.34
N ASP A 78 3.78 15.48 -12.60
CA ASP A 78 4.52 15.16 -11.37
C ASP A 78 3.61 14.55 -10.30
N ILE A 79 2.46 15.18 -10.04
CA ILE A 79 1.45 14.66 -9.12
C ILE A 79 0.96 13.27 -9.56
N SER A 80 0.69 13.10 -10.87
CA SER A 80 0.23 11.80 -11.40
C SER A 80 1.28 10.71 -11.19
N THR A 81 2.56 11.01 -11.41
CA THR A 81 3.66 10.07 -11.22
C THR A 81 3.81 9.69 -9.73
N THR A 82 3.77 10.69 -8.85
CA THR A 82 3.84 10.47 -7.39
C THR A 82 2.65 9.64 -6.90
N THR A 83 1.44 9.95 -7.40
CA THR A 83 0.23 9.19 -7.05
C THR A 83 0.31 7.74 -7.52
N ALA A 84 0.81 7.50 -8.74
CA ALA A 84 0.98 6.15 -9.26
C ALA A 84 1.96 5.32 -8.39
N SER A 85 3.06 5.94 -7.96
CA SER A 85 4.02 5.30 -7.04
C SER A 85 3.39 4.96 -5.70
N ALA A 86 2.65 5.89 -5.10
CA ALA A 86 1.96 5.66 -3.82
C ALA A 86 0.90 4.54 -3.92
N ILE A 87 0.18 4.45 -5.04
CA ILE A 87 -0.78 3.37 -5.30
C ILE A 87 -0.06 2.02 -5.40
N ALA A 88 1.11 1.97 -6.03
CA ALA A 88 1.90 0.74 -6.13
C ALA A 88 2.35 0.24 -4.74
N GLU A 89 2.87 1.13 -3.89
CA GLU A 89 3.23 0.81 -2.51
C GLU A 89 2.04 0.36 -1.66
N MET A 90 0.89 1.01 -1.83
CA MET A 90 -0.36 0.62 -1.16
C MET A 90 -0.80 -0.80 -1.55
N ASN A 91 -0.75 -1.15 -2.83
CA ASN A 91 -1.08 -2.48 -3.32
C ASN A 91 -0.14 -3.56 -2.74
N GLN A 92 1.15 -3.25 -2.61
CA GLN A 92 2.10 -4.13 -1.95
C GLN A 92 1.72 -4.34 -0.47
N SER A 93 1.44 -3.26 0.26
CA SER A 93 1.03 -3.31 1.67
C SER A 93 -0.26 -4.13 1.85
N ILE A 94 -1.26 -3.97 0.98
CA ILE A 94 -2.50 -4.76 0.99
C ILE A 94 -2.19 -6.26 0.80
N THR A 95 -1.26 -6.59 -0.08
CA THR A 95 -0.83 -7.97 -0.31
C THR A 95 -0.18 -8.58 0.93
N GLU A 96 0.68 -7.83 1.61
CA GLU A 96 1.32 -8.25 2.86
C GLU A 96 0.31 -8.43 4.00
N ILE A 97 -0.61 -7.47 4.18
CA ILE A 97 -1.70 -7.58 5.16
C ILE A 97 -2.55 -8.82 4.88
N SER A 98 -2.89 -9.09 3.61
CA SER A 98 -3.66 -10.29 3.23
C SER A 98 -2.94 -11.58 3.62
N LYS A 99 -1.61 -11.64 3.45
CA LYS A 99 -0.79 -12.77 3.87
C LYS A 99 -0.78 -12.94 5.39
N LEU A 100 -0.61 -11.85 6.14
CA LEU A 100 -0.65 -11.86 7.60
C LEU A 100 -2.02 -12.32 8.12
N MET A 101 -3.12 -11.86 7.52
CA MET A 101 -4.47 -12.27 7.89
C MET A 101 -4.73 -13.75 7.65
N LYS A 102 -4.20 -14.33 6.56
CA LYS A 102 -4.26 -15.79 6.34
C LYS A 102 -3.51 -16.55 7.42
N GLY A 103 -2.29 -16.11 7.79
CA GLY A 103 -1.52 -16.70 8.88
C GLY A 103 -2.24 -16.63 10.23
N ALA A 104 -2.81 -15.48 10.57
CA ALA A 104 -3.56 -15.29 11.79
C ALA A 104 -4.79 -16.21 11.88
N ARG A 105 -5.54 -16.36 10.78
CA ARG A 105 -6.67 -17.31 10.70
C ARG A 105 -6.22 -18.75 10.92
N GLN A 106 -5.10 -19.17 10.34
CA GLN A 106 -4.56 -20.51 10.53
C GLN A 106 -4.15 -20.76 11.98
N THR A 107 -3.46 -19.80 12.61
CA THR A 107 -3.10 -19.87 14.03
C THR A 107 -4.33 -19.94 14.94
N ALA A 108 -5.35 -19.13 14.68
CA ALA A 108 -6.61 -19.17 15.43
C ALA A 108 -7.29 -20.54 15.31
N HIS A 109 -7.30 -21.14 14.12
CA HIS A 109 -7.86 -22.48 13.91
C HIS A 109 -7.10 -23.55 14.69
N LEU A 110 -5.76 -23.53 14.66
CA LEU A 110 -4.92 -24.45 15.43
C LEU A 110 -5.14 -24.30 16.94
N THR A 111 -5.22 -23.06 17.42
CA THR A 111 -5.50 -22.77 18.83
C THR A 111 -6.87 -23.32 19.25
N SER A 112 -7.90 -23.10 18.44
CA SER A 112 -9.25 -23.63 18.69
C SER A 112 -9.26 -25.16 18.77
N SER A 113 -8.55 -25.84 17.87
CA SER A 113 -8.39 -27.29 17.89
C SER A 113 -7.67 -27.79 19.15
N SER A 114 -6.60 -27.11 19.57
CA SER A 114 -5.85 -27.43 20.79
C SER A 114 -6.70 -27.26 22.06
N VAL A 115 -7.50 -26.20 22.13
CA VAL A 115 -8.47 -25.97 23.22
C VAL A 115 -9.48 -27.09 23.26
N GLY A 116 -9.97 -27.55 22.11
CA GLY A 116 -10.87 -28.74 22.02
C GLY A 116 -10.24 -29.98 22.62
N GLY A 117 -8.99 -30.30 22.27
CA GLY A 117 -8.24 -31.43 22.85
C GLY A 117 -8.02 -31.29 24.35
N THR A 118 -7.71 -30.09 24.84
CA THR A 118 -7.59 -29.85 26.31
C THR A 118 -8.89 -30.10 27.04
N LYS A 119 -10.03 -29.70 26.50
CA LYS A 119 -11.35 -29.97 27.08
C LYS A 119 -11.65 -31.48 27.22
N GLU A 120 -11.26 -32.28 26.24
CA GLU A 120 -11.41 -33.74 26.28
C GLU A 120 -10.53 -34.34 27.40
N VAL A 121 -9.26 -33.91 27.52
CA VAL A 121 -8.35 -34.39 28.58
C VAL A 121 -8.90 -34.04 29.97
N VAL A 122 -9.39 -32.82 30.16
CA VAL A 122 -10.02 -32.40 31.44
C VAL A 122 -11.26 -33.23 31.75
N GLY A 123 -12.08 -33.56 30.75
CA GLY A 123 -13.23 -34.47 30.93
C GLY A 123 -12.80 -35.87 31.40
N ARG A 124 -11.79 -36.44 30.79
CA ARG A 124 -11.23 -37.76 31.21
C ARG A 124 -10.64 -37.71 32.62
N LEU A 125 -9.97 -36.62 33.00
CA LEU A 125 -9.42 -36.42 34.35
C LEU A 125 -10.54 -36.37 35.38
N SER A 126 -11.67 -35.69 35.09
CA SER A 126 -12.85 -35.67 35.97
C SER A 126 -13.40 -37.06 36.20
N THR A 127 -13.62 -37.86 35.14
CA THR A 127 -14.10 -39.24 35.23
C THR A 127 -13.16 -40.14 36.04
N THR A 128 -11.86 -39.99 35.85
CA THR A 128 -10.82 -40.73 36.58
C THR A 128 -10.85 -40.35 38.07
N SER A 129 -11.01 -39.07 38.41
CA SER A 129 -11.12 -38.58 39.77
C SER A 129 -12.34 -39.13 40.49
N GLU A 130 -13.50 -39.22 39.81
CA GLU A 130 -14.71 -39.85 40.37
C GLU A 130 -14.50 -41.34 40.67
N SER A 131 -13.81 -42.04 39.75
CA SER A 131 -13.48 -43.46 39.95
C SER A 131 -12.53 -43.68 41.11
N MET A 132 -11.52 -42.78 41.28
CA MET A 132 -10.62 -42.80 42.45
C MET A 132 -11.40 -42.56 43.75
N SER A 133 -12.35 -41.62 43.77
CA SER A 133 -13.18 -41.32 44.95
C SER A 133 -13.95 -42.59 45.41
N LYS A 134 -14.59 -43.28 44.43
CA LYS A 134 -15.31 -44.55 44.73
C LYS A 134 -14.36 -45.64 45.27
N THR A 135 -13.13 -45.72 44.76
CA THR A 135 -12.15 -46.69 45.22
C THR A 135 -11.74 -46.38 46.67
N VAL A 136 -11.55 -45.11 46.98
CA VAL A 136 -11.23 -44.64 48.34
C VAL A 136 -12.37 -44.99 49.32
N GLU A 137 -13.64 -44.73 48.95
CA GLU A 137 -14.81 -45.11 49.75
C GLU A 137 -14.87 -46.62 50.00
N PHE A 138 -14.59 -47.41 48.98
CA PHE A 138 -14.51 -48.87 49.09
C PHE A 138 -13.40 -49.31 50.05
N ILE A 139 -12.21 -48.73 49.99
CA ILE A 139 -11.11 -48.99 50.91
C ILE A 139 -11.53 -48.65 52.38
N TYR A 140 -12.18 -47.50 52.56
CA TYR A 140 -12.70 -47.12 53.90
C TYR A 140 -13.71 -48.16 54.43
N SER A 141 -14.60 -48.68 53.54
CA SER A 141 -15.56 -49.71 53.96
C SER A 141 -14.87 -51.02 54.39
N ILE A 142 -13.84 -51.45 53.63
CA ILE A 142 -13.02 -52.61 53.98
C ILE A 142 -12.30 -52.41 55.31
N ALA A 143 -11.64 -51.25 55.48
CA ALA A 143 -10.95 -50.92 56.71
C ALA A 143 -11.89 -50.93 57.92
N TYR A 144 -13.11 -50.42 57.76
CA TYR A 144 -14.14 -50.49 58.79
C TYR A 144 -14.52 -51.90 59.13
N GLN A 145 -14.73 -52.78 58.14
CA GLN A 145 -15.04 -54.21 58.32
C GLN A 145 -13.91 -54.96 59.04
N ILE A 146 -12.68 -54.73 58.65
CA ILE A 146 -11.48 -55.29 59.32
C ILE A 146 -11.43 -54.87 60.78
N ASN A 147 -11.68 -53.58 61.07
CA ASN A 147 -11.68 -53.05 62.43
C ASN A 147 -12.75 -53.69 63.29
N LEU A 148 -13.97 -53.93 62.75
CA LEU A 148 -15.05 -54.67 63.40
C LEU A 148 -14.66 -56.13 63.65
N LEU A 149 -14.04 -56.82 62.70
CA LEU A 149 -13.52 -58.17 62.86
C LEU A 149 -12.47 -58.26 63.94
N ALA A 150 -11.53 -57.32 63.94
CA ALA A 150 -10.48 -57.25 64.94
C ALA A 150 -11.04 -56.97 66.36
N LEU A 151 -12.15 -56.21 66.46
CA LEU A 151 -12.79 -55.94 67.71
C LEU A 151 -13.57 -57.17 68.24
N ASN A 152 -14.18 -57.95 67.33
CA ASN A 152 -14.97 -59.16 67.68
C ASN A 152 -14.09 -60.36 67.95
N ALA A 153 -12.90 -60.50 67.36
CA ALA A 153 -12.02 -61.65 67.52
C ALA A 153 -11.61 -61.93 68.99
N PRO A 154 -11.22 -60.94 69.81
CA PRO A 154 -10.96 -61.17 71.23
C PRO A 154 -12.19 -61.55 72.04
N VAL A 155 -13.36 -60.98 71.67
CA VAL A 155 -14.63 -61.31 72.32
C VAL A 155 -15.01 -62.78 72.07
N GLU A 156 -14.86 -63.28 70.85
CA GLU A 156 -15.12 -64.65 70.51
C GLU A 156 -14.06 -65.60 71.06
N ALA A 157 -12.80 -65.20 71.10
CA ALA A 157 -11.72 -65.94 71.73
C ALA A 157 -11.98 -66.13 73.26
N ALA A 158 -12.51 -65.11 73.92
CA ALA A 158 -12.85 -65.17 75.35
C ALA A 158 -14.13 -66.00 75.62
N ARG A 159 -14.96 -66.23 74.56
CA ARG A 159 -16.17 -67.02 74.67
C ARG A 159 -15.99 -68.52 74.42
N ALA A 160 -14.88 -68.89 73.76
CA ALA A 160 -14.49 -70.28 73.39
C ALA A 160 -13.49 -70.94 74.39
N GLY A 161 -13.00 -70.26 75.39
CA GLY A 161 -12.15 -70.72 76.47
C GLY A 161 -12.84 -70.73 77.81
#